data_617a965c65466e1350180f26f919143c
#
_entry.id   617a965c65466e1350180f26f919143c
#
_cell.length_a   1.000
_cell.length_b   1.000
_cell.length_c   1.000
_cell.angle_alpha   90.00
_cell.angle_beta   90.00
_cell.angle_gamma   90.00
#
_symmetry.space_group_name_H-M   'P 1'
#
loop_
_entity.id
_entity.type
_entity.pdbx_description
1 polymer ?
#
loop_
_entity_poly.entity_id
_entity_poly.type
_entity_poly.pdbx_seq_one_letter_code
_entity_poly.pdbx_strand_id
1 'polypeptide(L)'
;MLNELLTPIFMSINQLFNFRFSIPIYQRPYLWQKKEVDTLLLDIWESYKQYREMSDDDKQKASIYFGNIILHKKSVHLYDIIDGQQRITTFAICLLAIYAKSFELKVDKNDRRLIKIQSALWKTNANEEVVQDQRLIELGSIDKQILVDIFDEAFSQPHKLK
;
A
#
# COMPACT_ATOMS: atom_id res chain seq x y z
N MET A 1 -29.72 16.90 -7.99
CA MET A 1 -29.85 16.25 -6.67
C MET A 1 -29.32 14.83 -6.78
N LEU A 2 -28.11 14.66 -6.39
CA LEU A 2 -27.44 13.52 -5.77
C LEU A 2 -27.92 12.12 -6.19
N ASN A 3 -27.52 11.72 -7.38
CA ASN A 3 -27.22 10.34 -7.69
C ASN A 3 -25.72 10.28 -8.02
N GLU A 4 -24.85 10.58 -7.08
CA GLU A 4 -23.49 10.08 -7.11
C GLU A 4 -23.55 8.61 -6.74
N LEU A 5 -23.99 7.83 -7.70
CA LEU A 5 -23.94 6.38 -7.68
C LEU A 5 -22.47 5.98 -7.49
N LEU A 6 -22.21 5.11 -6.52
CA LEU A 6 -20.91 4.46 -6.40
C LEU A 6 -20.54 3.87 -7.77
N THR A 7 -19.43 4.31 -8.32
CA THR A 7 -18.93 3.78 -9.59
C THR A 7 -17.91 2.69 -9.27
N PRO A 8 -18.23 1.41 -9.51
CA PRO A 8 -17.28 0.33 -9.30
C PRO A 8 -16.16 0.42 -10.34
N ILE A 9 -14.91 0.36 -9.87
CA ILE A 9 -13.72 0.33 -10.72
C ILE A 9 -12.89 -0.88 -10.31
N PHE A 10 -12.49 -1.70 -11.27
CA PHE A 10 -11.52 -2.77 -11.05
C PHE A 10 -10.12 -2.20 -11.20
N MET A 11 -9.29 -2.39 -10.18
CA MET A 11 -7.99 -1.76 -10.10
C MET A 11 -6.99 -2.71 -9.43
N SER A 12 -5.79 -2.80 -9.97
CA SER A 12 -4.70 -3.52 -9.31
C SER A 12 -4.15 -2.71 -8.14
N ILE A 13 -3.49 -3.38 -7.18
CA ILE A 13 -2.80 -2.71 -6.06
C ILE A 13 -1.77 -1.70 -6.58
N ASN A 14 -1.07 -2.03 -7.66
CA ASN A 14 -0.11 -1.12 -8.28
C ASN A 14 -0.77 0.17 -8.81
N GLN A 15 -1.97 0.08 -9.39
CA GLN A 15 -2.74 1.24 -9.82
C GLN A 15 -3.31 2.00 -8.62
N LEU A 16 -3.80 1.29 -7.60
CA LEU A 16 -4.34 1.88 -6.38
C LEU A 16 -3.28 2.75 -5.69
N PHE A 17 -2.04 2.28 -5.61
CA PHE A 17 -0.95 3.00 -4.94
C PHE A 17 -0.36 4.17 -5.76
N ASN A 18 -0.93 4.49 -6.92
CA ASN A 18 -0.69 5.78 -7.57
C ASN A 18 -1.44 6.94 -6.88
N PHE A 19 -2.40 6.64 -6.01
CA PHE A 19 -3.12 7.63 -5.23
C PHE A 19 -2.51 7.79 -3.84
N ARG A 20 -2.87 8.88 -3.17
CA ARG A 20 -2.63 9.10 -1.74
C ARG A 20 -3.94 8.87 -1.00
N PHE A 21 -3.83 8.41 0.22
CA PHE A 21 -4.98 8.10 1.05
C PHE A 21 -4.96 8.91 2.33
N SER A 22 -6.14 9.32 2.75
CA SER A 22 -6.38 9.91 4.07
C SER A 22 -7.34 9.00 4.83
N ILE A 23 -7.03 8.73 6.08
CA ILE A 23 -7.94 8.02 6.98
C ILE A 23 -8.61 9.06 7.87
N PRO A 24 -9.92 9.32 7.67
CA PRO A 24 -10.65 10.32 8.44
C PRO A 24 -10.64 10.00 9.94
N ILE A 25 -10.69 11.04 10.78
CA ILE A 25 -10.63 10.90 12.24
C ILE A 25 -11.79 10.10 12.85
N TYR A 26 -12.91 9.99 12.16
CA TYR A 26 -14.06 9.18 12.60
C TYR A 26 -13.91 7.69 12.29
N GLN A 27 -12.88 7.31 11.53
CA GLN A 27 -12.58 5.91 11.28
C GLN A 27 -11.97 5.26 12.51
N ARG A 28 -12.29 3.97 12.70
CA ARG A 28 -11.68 3.18 13.78
C ARG A 28 -10.16 3.07 13.61
N PRO A 29 -9.39 2.92 14.68
CA PRO A 29 -7.95 2.71 14.60
C PRO A 29 -7.62 1.39 13.86
N TYR A 30 -6.34 1.19 13.56
CA TYR A 30 -5.86 -0.07 13.01
C TYR A 30 -6.03 -1.19 14.04
N LEU A 31 -6.78 -2.24 13.70
CA LEU A 31 -7.17 -3.31 14.62
C LEU A 31 -6.71 -4.71 14.17
N TRP A 32 -6.21 -4.86 12.94
CA TRP A 32 -5.73 -6.16 12.49
C TRP A 32 -4.57 -6.63 13.36
N GLN A 33 -4.70 -7.86 13.82
CA GLN A 33 -3.68 -8.54 14.59
C GLN A 33 -2.95 -9.56 13.69
N LYS A 34 -2.04 -10.31 14.29
CA LYS A 34 -1.24 -11.30 13.59
C LYS A 34 -2.09 -12.25 12.74
N LYS A 35 -3.24 -12.70 13.25
CA LYS A 35 -4.11 -13.65 12.55
C LYS A 35 -4.61 -13.12 11.21
N GLU A 36 -5.10 -11.89 11.17
CA GLU A 36 -5.63 -11.27 9.95
C GLU A 36 -4.51 -11.02 8.93
N VAL A 37 -3.35 -10.57 9.42
CA VAL A 37 -2.16 -10.35 8.59
C VAL A 37 -1.63 -11.66 8.03
N ASP A 38 -1.50 -12.71 8.87
CA ASP A 38 -1.06 -14.03 8.43
C ASP A 38 -2.01 -14.61 7.37
N THR A 39 -3.32 -14.45 7.54
CA THR A 39 -4.31 -14.90 6.54
C THR A 39 -4.10 -14.20 5.21
N LEU A 40 -3.98 -12.87 5.20
CA LEU A 40 -3.72 -12.11 3.98
C LEU A 40 -2.41 -12.56 3.29
N LEU A 41 -1.34 -12.72 4.05
CA LEU A 41 -0.04 -13.14 3.49
C LEU A 41 -0.07 -14.58 2.96
N LEU A 42 -0.81 -15.47 3.63
CA LEU A 42 -1.00 -16.85 3.15
C LEU A 42 -1.81 -16.87 1.85
N ASP A 43 -2.88 -16.09 1.73
CA ASP A 43 -3.68 -16.00 0.50
C ASP A 43 -2.82 -15.50 -0.67
N ILE A 44 -1.97 -14.49 -0.43
CA ILE A 44 -1.01 -13.99 -1.44
C ILE A 44 -0.03 -15.10 -1.82
N TRP A 45 0.53 -15.80 -0.85
CA TRP A 45 1.53 -16.84 -1.08
C TRP A 45 0.97 -18.05 -1.85
N GLU A 46 -0.20 -18.53 -1.45
CA GLU A 46 -0.86 -19.64 -2.14
C GLU A 46 -1.20 -19.27 -3.60
N SER A 47 -1.74 -18.08 -3.80
CA SER A 47 -2.04 -17.57 -5.15
C SER A 47 -0.77 -17.39 -5.98
N TYR A 48 0.33 -16.94 -5.38
CA TYR A 48 1.63 -16.85 -6.07
C TYR A 48 2.16 -18.21 -6.50
N LYS A 49 2.03 -19.24 -5.64
CA LYS A 49 2.44 -20.62 -5.99
C LYS A 49 1.64 -21.11 -7.20
N GLN A 50 0.30 -20.95 -7.17
CA GLN A 50 -0.56 -21.32 -8.28
C GLN A 50 -0.18 -20.57 -9.56
N TYR A 51 0.02 -19.25 -9.47
CA TYR A 51 0.46 -18.42 -10.59
C TYR A 51 1.75 -18.91 -11.24
N ARG A 52 2.72 -19.37 -10.46
CA ARG A 52 4.00 -19.87 -10.99
C ARG A 52 3.83 -21.13 -11.84
N GLU A 53 2.83 -21.95 -11.55
CA GLU A 53 2.55 -23.21 -12.22
C GLU A 53 1.65 -23.06 -13.46
N MET A 54 1.04 -21.88 -13.65
CA MET A 54 0.16 -21.59 -14.77
C MET A 54 0.93 -21.46 -16.09
N SER A 55 0.22 -21.74 -17.21
CA SER A 55 0.68 -21.37 -18.56
C SER A 55 0.79 -19.85 -18.71
N ASP A 56 1.56 -19.37 -19.69
CA ASP A 56 1.70 -17.93 -19.91
C ASP A 56 0.38 -17.25 -20.30
N ASP A 57 -0.49 -17.94 -20.99
CA ASP A 57 -1.84 -17.44 -21.35
C ASP A 57 -2.73 -17.30 -20.10
N ASP A 58 -2.66 -18.24 -19.18
CA ASP A 58 -3.43 -18.20 -17.94
C ASP A 58 -2.88 -17.15 -16.96
N LYS A 59 -1.56 -16.95 -16.92
CA LYS A 59 -0.92 -15.90 -16.12
C LYS A 59 -1.43 -14.51 -16.47
N GLN A 60 -1.73 -14.24 -17.75
CA GLN A 60 -2.27 -12.94 -18.17
C GLN A 60 -3.68 -12.68 -17.62
N LYS A 61 -4.43 -13.73 -17.29
CA LYS A 61 -5.79 -13.65 -16.77
C LYS A 61 -5.87 -13.83 -15.27
N ALA A 62 -4.77 -14.28 -14.64
CA ALA A 62 -4.73 -14.57 -13.22
C ALA A 62 -4.86 -13.28 -12.42
N SER A 63 -5.78 -13.30 -11.46
CA SER A 63 -5.98 -12.19 -10.52
C SER A 63 -6.40 -12.72 -9.15
N ILE A 64 -6.01 -11.99 -8.10
CA ILE A 64 -6.46 -12.23 -6.75
C ILE A 64 -7.39 -11.09 -6.34
N TYR A 65 -8.56 -11.44 -5.84
CA TYR A 65 -9.49 -10.45 -5.33
C TYR A 65 -9.28 -10.19 -3.85
N PHE A 66 -8.88 -8.99 -3.50
CA PHE A 66 -8.62 -8.57 -2.11
C PHE A 66 -9.80 -7.86 -1.44
N GLY A 67 -10.99 -7.97 -2.01
CA GLY A 67 -12.21 -7.34 -1.49
C GLY A 67 -12.42 -5.91 -1.98
N ASN A 68 -13.55 -5.34 -1.61
CA ASN A 68 -13.91 -3.98 -1.98
C ASN A 68 -13.17 -2.95 -1.12
N ILE A 69 -12.83 -1.83 -1.74
CA ILE A 69 -12.34 -0.64 -1.08
C ILE A 69 -13.25 0.51 -1.51
N ILE A 70 -13.77 1.25 -0.54
CA ILE A 70 -14.63 2.42 -0.81
C ILE A 70 -13.83 3.67 -0.54
N LEU A 71 -13.70 4.51 -1.58
CA LEU A 71 -12.93 5.74 -1.56
C LEU A 71 -13.83 6.94 -1.84
N HIS A 72 -13.62 8.02 -1.12
CA HIS A 72 -14.21 9.32 -1.38
C HIS A 72 -13.14 10.28 -1.89
N LYS A 73 -13.34 10.84 -3.07
CA LYS A 73 -12.35 11.72 -3.70
C LYS A 73 -12.34 13.09 -3.02
N LYS A 74 -11.19 13.48 -2.47
CA LYS A 74 -10.95 14.83 -1.91
C LYS A 74 -10.33 15.79 -2.91
N SER A 75 -9.37 15.29 -3.69
CA SER A 75 -8.68 16.05 -4.73
C SER A 75 -8.24 15.13 -5.88
N VAL A 76 -7.46 15.65 -6.82
CA VAL A 76 -7.04 14.89 -8.02
C VAL A 76 -6.33 13.57 -7.65
N HIS A 77 -5.52 13.56 -6.59
CA HIS A 77 -4.73 12.38 -6.18
C HIS A 77 -4.92 11.96 -4.73
N LEU A 78 -5.82 12.61 -3.97
CA LEU A 78 -6.07 12.32 -2.56
C LEU A 78 -7.49 11.79 -2.37
N TYR A 79 -7.60 10.66 -1.69
CA TYR A 79 -8.86 9.98 -1.39
C TYR A 79 -8.98 9.69 0.10
N ASP A 80 -10.15 9.95 0.67
CA ASP A 80 -10.51 9.42 1.98
C ASP A 80 -10.89 7.95 1.86
N ILE A 81 -10.34 7.11 2.72
CA ILE A 81 -10.74 5.70 2.80
C ILE A 81 -12.01 5.61 3.66
N ILE A 82 -13.12 5.23 3.03
CA ILE A 82 -14.40 5.01 3.71
C ILE A 82 -14.50 3.57 4.19
N ASP A 83 -14.05 2.60 3.37
CA ASP A 83 -13.92 1.20 3.75
C ASP A 83 -12.66 0.59 3.12
N GLY A 84 -12.12 -0.46 3.76
CA GLY A 84 -10.89 -1.14 3.33
C GLY A 84 -9.61 -0.59 3.97
N GLN A 85 -9.71 0.29 4.94
CA GLN A 85 -8.61 0.91 5.67
C GLN A 85 -7.58 -0.12 6.17
N GLN A 86 -8.03 -1.17 6.87
CA GLN A 86 -7.14 -2.19 7.44
C GLN A 86 -6.27 -2.83 6.35
N ARG A 87 -6.86 -3.17 5.21
CA ARG A 87 -6.16 -3.77 4.06
C ARG A 87 -5.14 -2.84 3.43
N ILE A 88 -5.53 -1.59 3.12
CA ILE A 88 -4.62 -0.60 2.54
C ILE A 88 -3.44 -0.35 3.48
N THR A 89 -3.70 -0.20 4.78
CA THR A 89 -2.66 0.00 5.80
C THR A 89 -1.73 -1.20 5.88
N THR A 90 -2.28 -2.43 5.87
CA THR A 90 -1.46 -3.65 5.90
C THR A 90 -0.59 -3.77 4.64
N PHE A 91 -1.13 -3.49 3.44
CA PHE A 91 -0.32 -3.49 2.23
C PHE A 91 0.81 -2.45 2.28
N ALA A 92 0.55 -1.25 2.79
CA ALA A 92 1.58 -0.24 2.96
C ALA A 92 2.68 -0.70 3.91
N ILE A 93 2.33 -1.29 5.06
CA ILE A 93 3.29 -1.85 6.02
C ILE A 93 4.08 -3.01 5.39
N CYS A 94 3.44 -3.90 4.62
CA CYS A 94 4.14 -4.96 3.90
C CYS A 94 5.16 -4.40 2.89
N LEU A 95 4.79 -3.37 2.13
CA LEU A 95 5.72 -2.71 1.21
C LEU A 95 6.89 -2.05 1.95
N LEU A 96 6.64 -1.41 3.10
CA LEU A 96 7.70 -0.85 3.95
C LEU A 96 8.65 -1.93 4.45
N ALA A 97 8.13 -3.08 4.90
CA ALA A 97 8.93 -4.21 5.35
C ALA A 97 9.80 -4.79 4.21
N ILE A 98 9.24 -4.92 2.99
CA ILE A 98 9.99 -5.36 1.81
C ILE A 98 11.07 -4.32 1.46
N TYR A 99 10.73 -3.03 1.49
CA TYR A 99 11.68 -1.94 1.24
C TYR A 99 12.86 -2.00 2.23
N ALA A 100 12.57 -2.06 3.53
CA ALA A 100 13.62 -2.17 4.56
C ALA A 100 14.47 -3.44 4.39
N LYS A 101 13.83 -4.60 4.13
CA LYS A 101 14.53 -5.88 3.93
C LYS A 101 15.45 -5.87 2.71
N SER A 102 15.12 -5.12 1.68
CA SER A 102 15.96 -5.00 0.49
C SER A 102 17.35 -4.42 0.79
N PHE A 103 17.44 -3.50 1.75
CA PHE A 103 18.74 -2.94 2.19
C PHE A 103 19.57 -3.94 2.97
N GLU A 104 18.96 -4.74 3.84
CA GLU A 104 19.66 -5.82 4.53
C GLU A 104 20.23 -6.84 3.53
N LEU A 105 19.47 -7.15 2.49
CA LEU A 105 19.86 -8.08 1.42
C LEU A 105 20.77 -7.44 0.37
N LYS A 106 21.15 -6.16 0.54
CA LYS A 106 22.01 -5.41 -0.38
C LYS A 106 21.50 -5.42 -1.83
N VAL A 107 20.18 -5.31 -2.01
CA VAL A 107 19.56 -5.18 -3.34
C VAL A 107 20.05 -3.87 -3.97
N ASP A 108 20.33 -3.90 -5.28
CA ASP A 108 20.76 -2.71 -6.02
C ASP A 108 19.69 -1.61 -5.91
N LYS A 109 20.11 -0.39 -5.59
CA LYS A 109 19.25 0.79 -5.51
C LYS A 109 18.49 1.08 -6.81
N ASN A 110 19.08 0.67 -7.95
CA ASN A 110 18.48 0.82 -9.26
C ASN A 110 17.56 -0.35 -9.66
N ASP A 111 17.32 -1.32 -8.76
CA ASP A 111 16.36 -2.38 -9.03
C ASP A 111 14.96 -1.77 -9.25
N ARG A 112 14.39 -2.04 -10.43
CA ARG A 112 13.10 -1.48 -10.84
C ARG A 112 11.96 -1.81 -9.86
N ARG A 113 12.05 -2.93 -9.16
CA ARG A 113 11.05 -3.33 -8.15
C ARG A 113 11.17 -2.44 -6.92
N LEU A 114 12.39 -2.16 -6.48
CA LEU A 114 12.65 -1.27 -5.35
C LEU A 114 12.20 0.16 -5.64
N ILE A 115 12.50 0.67 -6.82
CA ILE A 115 12.04 2.00 -7.27
C ILE A 115 10.51 2.07 -7.29
N LYS A 116 9.83 1.03 -7.77
CA LYS A 116 8.36 0.97 -7.75
C LYS A 116 7.79 0.98 -6.33
N ILE A 117 8.39 0.23 -5.40
CA ILE A 117 7.97 0.21 -4.00
C ILE A 117 8.17 1.60 -3.39
N GLN A 118 9.33 2.20 -3.59
CA GLN A 118 9.62 3.54 -3.10
C GLN A 118 8.62 4.59 -3.62
N SER A 119 8.34 4.60 -4.92
CA SER A 119 7.38 5.53 -5.52
C SER A 119 5.92 5.29 -5.09
N ALA A 120 5.58 4.06 -4.67
CA ALA A 120 4.29 3.76 -4.07
C ALA A 120 4.18 4.32 -2.65
N LEU A 121 5.23 4.18 -1.83
CA LEU A 121 5.25 4.58 -0.42
C LEU A 121 5.40 6.10 -0.24
N TRP A 122 6.23 6.74 -1.06
CA TRP A 122 6.49 8.19 -1.03
C TRP A 122 6.31 8.77 -2.43
N LYS A 123 5.66 9.91 -2.53
CA LYS A 123 5.54 10.61 -3.82
C LYS A 123 6.83 11.35 -4.14
N THR A 124 7.09 11.48 -5.42
CA THR A 124 8.20 12.27 -5.95
C THR A 124 7.73 13.64 -6.39
N ASN A 125 8.61 14.64 -6.31
CA ASN A 125 8.39 15.95 -6.92
C ASN A 125 8.68 15.90 -8.45
N ALA A 126 8.56 17.06 -9.11
CA ALA A 126 8.83 17.17 -10.54
C ALA A 126 10.29 16.83 -10.95
N ASN A 127 11.23 16.82 -9.99
CA ASN A 127 12.63 16.45 -10.20
C ASN A 127 12.92 14.98 -9.88
N GLU A 128 11.87 14.15 -9.71
CA GLU A 128 11.95 12.75 -9.29
C GLU A 128 12.54 12.53 -7.88
N GLU A 129 12.69 13.59 -7.09
CA GLU A 129 13.11 13.49 -5.70
C GLU A 129 11.94 13.09 -4.81
N VAL A 130 12.18 12.17 -3.88
CA VAL A 130 11.17 11.73 -2.92
C VAL A 130 10.80 12.87 -1.98
N VAL A 131 9.51 13.15 -1.89
CA VAL A 131 8.97 14.14 -0.95
C VAL A 131 8.51 13.41 0.31
N GLN A 132 9.32 13.48 1.35
CA GLN A 132 9.09 12.77 2.61
C GLN A 132 7.72 13.07 3.23
N ASP A 133 7.21 14.29 3.09
CA ASP A 133 5.90 14.69 3.61
C ASP A 133 4.71 14.19 2.78
N GLN A 134 4.96 13.54 1.64
CA GLN A 134 3.92 13.01 0.76
C GLN A 134 3.82 11.48 0.85
N ARG A 135 3.63 10.97 2.05
CA ARG A 135 3.44 9.54 2.31
C ARG A 135 2.17 9.02 1.63
N LEU A 136 2.16 7.72 1.36
CA LEU A 136 1.01 7.05 0.77
C LEU A 136 -0.27 7.23 1.61
N ILE A 137 -0.14 7.16 2.94
CA ILE A 137 -1.28 7.24 3.87
C ILE A 137 -1.06 8.41 4.83
N GLU A 138 -2.06 9.29 4.88
CA GLU A 138 -2.19 10.34 5.90
C GLU A 138 -3.22 9.89 6.93
N LEU A 139 -2.80 9.73 8.18
CA LEU A 139 -3.70 9.36 9.25
C LEU A 139 -4.28 10.60 9.95
N GLY A 140 -5.59 10.63 10.11
CA GLY A 140 -6.28 11.60 10.96
C GLY A 140 -6.43 11.16 12.42
N SER A 141 -5.97 9.95 12.79
CA SER A 141 -6.27 9.28 14.05
C SER A 141 -5.08 9.22 15.03
N ILE A 142 -5.34 8.60 16.19
CA ILE A 142 -4.39 8.37 17.29
C ILE A 142 -3.13 7.62 16.81
N ASP A 143 -3.28 6.73 15.82
CA ASP A 143 -2.16 5.94 15.27
C ASP A 143 -1.26 6.74 14.31
N LYS A 144 -1.57 8.03 14.10
CA LYS A 144 -0.84 8.88 13.15
C LYS A 144 0.65 8.90 13.43
N GLN A 145 1.03 9.15 14.69
CA GLN A 145 2.44 9.28 15.03
C GLN A 145 3.21 7.98 14.84
N ILE A 146 2.63 6.86 15.26
CA ILE A 146 3.25 5.53 15.11
C ILE A 146 3.54 5.23 13.65
N LEU A 147 2.56 5.45 12.76
CA LEU A 147 2.75 5.17 11.34
C LEU A 147 3.72 6.15 10.69
N VAL A 148 3.67 7.44 11.07
CA VAL A 148 4.64 8.45 10.64
C VAL A 148 6.06 8.03 11.02
N ASP A 149 6.26 7.62 12.26
CA ASP A 149 7.57 7.19 12.76
C ASP A 149 8.10 5.98 11.98
N ILE A 150 7.23 4.98 11.71
CA ILE A 150 7.59 3.80 10.91
C ILE A 150 7.99 4.21 9.48
N PHE A 151 7.24 5.11 8.83
CA PHE A 151 7.57 5.57 7.48
C PHE A 151 8.88 6.36 7.46
N ASP A 152 9.10 7.24 8.44
CA ASP A 152 10.30 8.07 8.53
C ASP A 152 11.53 7.24 8.86
N GLU A 153 11.41 6.25 9.74
CA GLU A 153 12.49 5.31 10.03
C GLU A 153 12.82 4.44 8.79
N ALA A 154 11.80 3.94 8.09
CA ALA A 154 11.99 3.19 6.85
C ALA A 154 12.69 4.01 5.77
N PHE A 155 12.38 5.30 5.67
CA PHE A 155 12.99 6.19 4.70
C PHE A 155 14.44 6.54 5.06
N SER A 156 14.68 6.95 6.31
CA SER A 156 15.98 7.47 6.74
C SER A 156 16.99 6.36 7.10
N GLN A 157 16.50 5.25 7.65
CA GLN A 157 17.33 4.16 8.17
C GLN A 157 16.68 2.78 7.92
N PRO A 158 16.45 2.40 6.65
CA PRO A 158 15.70 1.19 6.31
C PRO A 158 16.31 -0.10 6.87
N HIS A 159 17.61 -0.10 7.18
CA HIS A 159 18.32 -1.25 7.76
C HIS A 159 18.09 -1.44 9.26
N LYS A 160 17.43 -0.52 9.94
CA LYS A 160 17.16 -0.58 11.39
C LYS A 160 15.75 -1.02 11.74
N LEU A 161 14.83 -1.08 10.79
CA LEU A 161 13.50 -1.63 11.03
C LEU A 161 13.60 -3.12 11.38
N LYS A 162 13.22 -3.46 12.59
CA LYS A 162 13.19 -4.84 13.13
C LYS A 162 11.78 -5.36 13.22
#